data_8aaa5eb5cbba6ef56b0e3c6a816f9010
#
_entry.id   8aaa5eb5cbba6ef56b0e3c6a816f9010
#
_cell.length_a   1.000
_cell.length_b   1.000
_cell.length_c   1.000
_cell.angle_alpha   90.00
_cell.angle_beta   90.00
_cell.angle_gamma   90.00
#
_symmetry.space_group_name_H-M   'P 1'
#
loop_
_entity.id
_entity.type
_entity.pdbx_description
1 polymer ?
#
loop_
_entity_poly.entity_id
_entity_poly.type
_entity_poly.pdbx_seq_one_letter_code
_entity_poly.pdbx_strand_id
1 'polypeptide(L)'
;MTTHTLSVLVEDKPGVLARIAGLFSRRGFNIESLAVGPTEHDDISRMTIVVNVEESPLEQVTKQLNKLVEVIKIVELDSAVARELIMVKVKADHESRGNVLDVANLFRGRVVDVSPDTVTIEVTGNSDKISDMLRVLEPFGIRELVQSGIVAISRGSRSVSERTLKPVSVPVTPAV
;
A
#
# COMPACT_ATOMS: atom_id res chain seq x y z
N MET A 1 -16.48 5.58 -12.83
CA MET A 1 -15.73 4.67 -11.94
C MET A 1 -14.97 5.50 -10.96
N THR A 2 -15.05 5.17 -9.69
CA THR A 2 -14.41 5.90 -8.59
C THR A 2 -13.47 4.96 -7.86
N THR A 3 -12.31 5.46 -7.44
CA THR A 3 -11.35 4.68 -6.66
C THR A 3 -11.77 4.66 -5.21
N HIS A 4 -11.91 3.47 -4.65
CA HIS A 4 -12.27 3.24 -3.26
C HIS A 4 -11.14 2.53 -2.52
N THR A 5 -10.84 2.99 -1.32
CA THR A 5 -9.84 2.38 -0.45
C THR A 5 -10.52 1.75 0.75
N LEU A 6 -10.44 0.44 0.84
CA LEU A 6 -11.01 -0.35 1.95
C LEU A 6 -9.91 -0.74 2.94
N SER A 7 -10.15 -0.51 4.22
CA SER A 7 -9.38 -1.11 5.31
C SER A 7 -10.17 -2.26 5.91
N VAL A 8 -9.63 -3.46 5.82
CA VAL A 8 -10.28 -4.70 6.28
C VAL A 8 -9.45 -5.31 7.39
N LEU A 9 -10.00 -5.41 8.59
CA LEU A 9 -9.39 -6.16 9.69
C LEU A 9 -9.88 -7.61 9.62
N VAL A 10 -8.95 -8.54 9.68
CA VAL A 10 -9.20 -9.97 9.56
C VAL A 10 -8.41 -10.75 10.60
N GLU A 11 -8.90 -11.92 10.97
CA GLU A 11 -8.10 -12.88 11.73
C GLU A 11 -6.88 -13.30 10.90
N ASP A 12 -5.70 -13.36 11.54
CA ASP A 12 -4.48 -13.82 10.89
C ASP A 12 -4.46 -15.35 10.82
N LYS A 13 -5.13 -15.88 9.80
CA LYS A 13 -5.29 -17.32 9.54
C LYS A 13 -5.01 -17.67 8.09
N PRO A 14 -4.44 -18.86 7.83
CA PRO A 14 -4.24 -19.36 6.48
C PRO A 14 -5.55 -19.35 5.65
N GLY A 15 -5.46 -18.91 4.40
CA GLY A 15 -6.56 -18.93 3.44
C GLY A 15 -7.50 -17.71 3.47
N VAL A 16 -7.41 -16.83 4.47
CA VAL A 16 -8.27 -15.64 4.56
C VAL A 16 -8.07 -14.71 3.35
N LEU A 17 -6.83 -14.42 2.99
CA LEU A 17 -6.51 -13.62 1.81
C LEU A 17 -7.09 -14.23 0.53
N ALA A 18 -6.96 -15.54 0.34
CA ALA A 18 -7.49 -16.23 -0.84
C ALA A 18 -9.02 -16.15 -0.92
N ARG A 19 -9.73 -16.26 0.21
CA ARG A 19 -11.19 -16.11 0.26
C ARG A 19 -11.63 -14.70 -0.12
N ILE A 20 -10.97 -13.69 0.42
CA ILE A 20 -11.26 -12.28 0.13
C ILE A 20 -10.98 -11.98 -1.34
N ALA A 21 -9.79 -12.31 -1.87
CA ALA A 21 -9.46 -12.12 -3.27
C ALA A 21 -10.43 -12.88 -4.20
N GLY A 22 -10.82 -14.09 -3.84
CA GLY A 22 -11.83 -14.87 -4.56
C GLY A 22 -13.21 -14.22 -4.61
N LEU A 23 -13.60 -13.43 -3.63
CA LEU A 23 -14.87 -12.67 -3.67
C LEU A 23 -14.82 -11.55 -4.71
N PHE A 24 -13.73 -10.79 -4.78
CA PHE A 24 -13.53 -9.76 -5.80
C PHE A 24 -13.51 -10.38 -7.21
N SER A 25 -12.73 -11.44 -7.39
CA SER A 25 -12.62 -12.15 -8.68
C SER A 25 -13.95 -12.70 -9.19
N ARG A 26 -14.75 -13.36 -8.34
CA ARG A 26 -16.07 -13.89 -8.71
C ARG A 26 -17.07 -12.81 -9.12
N ARG A 27 -16.86 -11.58 -8.70
CA ARG A 27 -17.69 -10.42 -9.06
C ARG A 27 -17.12 -9.61 -10.22
N GLY A 28 -16.00 -10.03 -10.79
CA GLY A 28 -15.34 -9.36 -11.89
C GLY A 28 -14.64 -8.04 -11.50
N PHE A 29 -14.35 -7.85 -10.21
CA PHE A 29 -13.63 -6.66 -9.75
C PHE A 29 -12.13 -6.88 -9.81
N ASN A 30 -11.44 -5.91 -10.40
CA ASN A 30 -10.00 -5.84 -10.34
C ASN A 30 -9.56 -5.16 -9.03
N ILE A 31 -8.60 -5.79 -8.34
CA ILE A 31 -7.90 -5.17 -7.22
C ILE A 31 -6.71 -4.42 -7.80
N GLU A 32 -6.71 -3.10 -7.71
CA GLU A 32 -5.62 -2.26 -8.23
C GLU A 32 -4.41 -2.26 -7.29
N SER A 33 -4.66 -2.31 -5.98
CA SER A 33 -3.62 -2.36 -4.96
C SER A 33 -4.08 -3.21 -3.78
N LEU A 34 -3.17 -4.02 -3.28
CA LEU A 34 -3.39 -4.87 -2.11
C LEU A 34 -2.14 -4.85 -1.23
N ALA A 35 -2.31 -4.45 0.01
CA ALA A 35 -1.30 -4.60 1.05
C ALA A 35 -1.90 -5.36 2.23
N VAL A 36 -1.15 -6.33 2.74
CA VAL A 36 -1.53 -7.11 3.92
C VAL A 36 -0.38 -7.03 4.92
N GLY A 37 -0.70 -6.77 6.16
CA GLY A 37 0.29 -6.70 7.22
C GLY A 37 -0.29 -6.89 8.61
N PRO A 38 0.57 -7.12 9.61
CA PRO A 38 0.14 -7.23 11.00
C PRO A 38 -0.47 -5.91 11.50
N THR A 39 -1.17 -6.00 12.60
CA THR A 39 -1.68 -4.85 13.34
C THR A 39 -1.02 -4.78 14.72
N GLU A 40 -1.50 -3.87 15.56
CA GLU A 40 -1.18 -3.82 16.98
C GLU A 40 -1.66 -5.04 17.79
N HIS A 41 -2.43 -5.94 17.18
CA HIS A 41 -2.91 -7.19 17.76
C HIS A 41 -2.27 -8.38 17.01
N ASP A 42 -1.64 -9.30 17.74
CA ASP A 42 -0.82 -10.39 17.17
C ASP A 42 -1.60 -11.38 16.29
N ASP A 43 -2.90 -11.53 16.54
CA ASP A 43 -3.79 -12.46 15.84
C ASP A 43 -4.67 -11.78 14.76
N ILE A 44 -4.39 -10.51 14.45
CA ILE A 44 -5.17 -9.72 13.51
C ILE A 44 -4.27 -9.09 12.45
N SER A 45 -4.62 -9.33 11.20
CA SER A 45 -4.03 -8.66 10.05
C SER A 45 -4.94 -7.56 9.50
N ARG A 46 -4.31 -6.54 8.93
CA ARG A 46 -4.99 -5.49 8.16
C ARG A 46 -4.71 -5.67 6.69
N MET A 47 -5.77 -5.64 5.89
CA MET A 47 -5.68 -5.53 4.44
C MET A 47 -6.09 -4.13 4.03
N THR A 48 -5.27 -3.47 3.22
CA THR A 48 -5.65 -2.26 2.50
C THR A 48 -5.90 -2.66 1.05
N ILE A 49 -7.13 -2.50 0.58
CA ILE A 49 -7.56 -2.93 -0.75
C ILE A 49 -8.02 -1.69 -1.51
N VAL A 50 -7.42 -1.45 -2.67
CA VAL A 50 -7.83 -0.37 -3.58
C VAL A 50 -8.53 -0.98 -4.79
N VAL A 51 -9.72 -0.52 -5.07
CA VAL A 51 -10.54 -0.96 -6.21
C VAL A 51 -11.10 0.26 -6.95
N ASN A 52 -11.29 0.11 -8.25
CA ASN A 52 -11.90 1.14 -9.10
C ASN A 52 -13.25 0.64 -9.62
N VAL A 53 -14.31 1.01 -8.93
CA VAL A 53 -15.68 0.54 -9.17
C VAL A 53 -16.69 1.67 -8.97
N GLU A 54 -17.95 1.43 -9.29
CA GLU A 54 -19.06 2.28 -8.90
C GLU A 54 -19.55 1.93 -7.48
N GLU A 55 -20.29 2.82 -6.82
CA GLU A 55 -20.72 2.63 -5.43
C GLU A 55 -21.59 1.37 -5.22
N SER A 56 -22.58 1.17 -6.09
CA SER A 56 -23.53 0.06 -5.92
C SER A 56 -22.88 -1.34 -5.93
N PRO A 57 -21.96 -1.64 -6.86
CA PRO A 57 -21.16 -2.87 -6.81
C PRO A 57 -20.27 -2.98 -5.56
N LEU A 58 -19.69 -1.88 -5.09
CA LEU A 58 -18.85 -1.86 -3.90
C LEU A 58 -19.63 -2.26 -2.64
N GLU A 59 -20.84 -1.71 -2.46
CA GLU A 59 -21.71 -2.12 -1.35
C GLU A 59 -22.00 -3.62 -1.35
N GLN A 60 -22.23 -4.21 -2.52
CA GLN A 60 -22.47 -5.65 -2.63
C GLN A 60 -21.26 -6.46 -2.18
N VAL A 61 -20.04 -6.07 -2.61
CA VAL A 61 -18.79 -6.74 -2.18
C VAL A 61 -18.63 -6.60 -0.68
N THR A 62 -18.78 -5.40 -0.13
CA THR A 62 -18.67 -5.15 1.31
C THR A 62 -19.64 -5.98 2.12
N LYS A 63 -20.90 -6.09 1.67
CA LYS A 63 -21.91 -6.96 2.29
C LYS A 63 -21.52 -8.44 2.26
N GLN A 64 -20.86 -8.91 1.20
CA GLN A 64 -20.40 -10.29 1.10
C GLN A 64 -19.13 -10.54 1.96
N LEU A 65 -18.20 -9.59 2.00
CA LEU A 65 -17.03 -9.67 2.87
C LEU A 65 -17.44 -9.76 4.35
N ASN A 66 -18.46 -9.00 4.77
CA ASN A 66 -18.99 -9.05 6.13
C ASN A 66 -19.62 -10.40 6.52
N LYS A 67 -19.87 -11.31 5.56
CA LYS A 67 -20.35 -12.67 5.84
C LYS A 67 -19.23 -13.67 6.11
N LEU A 68 -17.99 -13.31 5.84
CA LEU A 68 -16.83 -14.15 6.15
C LEU A 68 -16.57 -14.08 7.66
N VAL A 69 -16.47 -15.24 8.29
CA VAL A 69 -16.29 -15.36 9.75
C VAL A 69 -14.97 -14.71 10.20
N GLU A 70 -13.96 -14.79 9.35
CA GLU A 70 -12.63 -14.24 9.63
C GLU A 70 -12.54 -12.71 9.44
N VAL A 71 -13.55 -12.07 8.84
CA VAL A 71 -13.59 -10.63 8.67
C VAL A 71 -14.16 -9.98 9.91
N ILE A 72 -13.34 -9.20 10.61
CA ILE A 72 -13.70 -8.55 11.87
C ILE A 72 -14.37 -7.20 11.59
N LYS A 73 -13.81 -6.43 10.66
CA LYS A 73 -14.30 -5.10 10.33
C LYS A 73 -13.88 -4.65 8.94
N ILE A 74 -14.76 -3.92 8.28
CA ILE A 74 -14.48 -3.25 7.01
C ILE A 74 -14.82 -1.78 7.16
N VAL A 75 -13.91 -0.92 6.71
CA VAL A 75 -14.11 0.53 6.68
C VAL A 75 -13.61 1.05 5.34
N GLU A 76 -14.45 1.79 4.65
CA GLU A 76 -14.03 2.62 3.53
C GLU A 76 -13.34 3.88 4.07
N LEU A 77 -12.19 4.21 3.50
CA LEU A 77 -11.36 5.31 3.94
C LEU A 77 -11.55 6.53 3.01
N ASP A 78 -12.57 7.35 3.30
CA ASP A 78 -12.84 8.59 2.54
C ASP A 78 -11.75 9.65 2.74
N SER A 79 -11.16 9.68 3.92
CA SER A 79 -10.04 10.57 4.25
C SER A 79 -8.94 9.78 4.93
N ALA A 80 -7.86 9.53 4.20
CA ALA A 80 -6.77 8.68 4.65
C ALA A 80 -5.40 9.36 4.53
N VAL A 81 -4.46 8.87 5.33
CA VAL A 81 -3.04 8.99 5.05
C VAL A 81 -2.62 7.70 4.37
N ALA A 82 -2.32 7.78 3.08
CA ALA A 82 -1.91 6.64 2.26
C ALA A 82 -0.45 6.77 1.85
N ARG A 83 0.26 5.66 1.84
CA ARG A 83 1.66 5.57 1.38
C ARG A 83 1.89 4.26 0.65
N GLU A 84 2.79 4.33 -0.31
CA GLU A 84 3.37 3.17 -0.96
C GLU A 84 4.89 3.33 -1.02
N LEU A 85 5.60 2.24 -1.08
CA LEU A 85 7.05 2.19 -1.24
C LEU A 85 7.37 1.63 -2.61
N ILE A 86 8.30 2.28 -3.30
CA ILE A 86 8.89 1.72 -4.52
C ILE A 86 10.38 1.56 -4.39
N MET A 87 10.92 0.56 -5.10
CA MET A 87 12.33 0.49 -5.45
C MET A 87 12.43 0.47 -6.97
N VAL A 88 13.17 1.41 -7.52
CA VAL A 88 13.36 1.56 -8.95
C VAL A 88 14.84 1.53 -9.30
N LYS A 89 15.20 0.64 -10.21
CA LYS A 89 16.56 0.55 -10.79
C LYS A 89 16.60 1.31 -12.10
N VAL A 90 17.45 2.32 -12.17
CA VAL A 90 17.56 3.24 -13.30
C VAL A 90 18.95 3.15 -13.89
N LYS A 91 19.06 3.24 -15.21
CA LYS A 91 20.35 3.40 -15.88
C LYS A 91 20.99 4.72 -15.44
N ALA A 92 22.23 4.65 -15.01
CA ALA A 92 22.98 5.77 -14.47
C ALA A 92 24.47 5.55 -14.71
N ASP A 93 24.91 5.81 -15.93
CA ASP A 93 26.32 5.83 -16.29
C ASP A 93 27.02 7.05 -15.70
N HIS A 94 28.34 7.20 -15.97
CA HIS A 94 29.11 8.28 -15.39
C HIS A 94 28.56 9.68 -15.73
N GLU A 95 27.99 9.86 -16.91
CA GLU A 95 27.46 11.17 -17.38
C GLU A 95 26.09 11.49 -16.79
N SER A 96 25.21 10.49 -16.72
CA SER A 96 23.81 10.65 -16.29
C SER A 96 23.58 10.50 -14.78
N ARG A 97 24.55 9.91 -14.07
CA ARG A 97 24.40 9.57 -12.64
C ARG A 97 24.06 10.78 -11.76
N GLY A 98 24.74 11.91 -11.99
CA GLY A 98 24.45 13.14 -11.25
C GLY A 98 23.00 13.55 -11.35
N ASN A 99 22.44 13.56 -12.56
CA ASN A 99 21.04 13.92 -12.81
C ASN A 99 20.06 12.94 -12.15
N VAL A 100 20.37 11.64 -12.18
CA VAL A 100 19.54 10.61 -11.52
C VAL A 100 19.54 10.80 -10.00
N LEU A 101 20.68 11.13 -9.41
CA LEU A 101 20.78 11.44 -7.98
C LEU A 101 20.04 12.72 -7.60
N ASP A 102 20.05 13.73 -8.45
CA ASP A 102 19.31 14.98 -8.24
C ASP A 102 17.80 14.71 -8.25
N VAL A 103 17.31 13.86 -9.16
CA VAL A 103 15.90 13.42 -9.17
C VAL A 103 15.56 12.67 -7.88
N ALA A 104 16.42 11.74 -7.45
CA ALA A 104 16.19 11.03 -6.19
C ALA A 104 16.05 12.00 -5.01
N ASN A 105 16.96 12.99 -4.90
CA ASN A 105 16.92 14.00 -3.85
C ASN A 105 15.66 14.89 -3.93
N LEU A 106 15.25 15.31 -5.13
CA LEU A 106 14.06 16.12 -5.36
C LEU A 106 12.80 15.45 -4.80
N PHE A 107 12.67 14.14 -5.01
CA PHE A 107 11.56 13.33 -4.50
C PHE A 107 11.81 12.74 -3.10
N ARG A 108 12.88 13.17 -2.40
CA ARG A 108 13.27 12.65 -1.08
C ARG A 108 13.41 11.13 -1.08
N GLY A 109 13.96 10.59 -2.16
CA GLY A 109 14.33 9.19 -2.27
C GLY A 109 15.71 8.93 -1.67
N ARG A 110 15.98 7.67 -1.43
CA ARG A 110 17.29 7.20 -0.97
C ARG A 110 17.90 6.25 -1.99
N VAL A 111 19.17 6.42 -2.26
CA VAL A 111 19.91 5.42 -3.03
C VAL A 111 20.23 4.25 -2.11
N VAL A 112 19.83 3.05 -2.51
CA VAL A 112 20.01 1.82 -1.73
C VAL A 112 20.99 0.85 -2.38
N ASP A 113 21.27 1.01 -3.67
CA ASP A 113 22.28 0.25 -4.39
C ASP A 113 22.90 1.07 -5.53
N VAL A 114 24.18 0.90 -5.79
CA VAL A 114 24.92 1.57 -6.87
C VAL A 114 25.82 0.57 -7.59
N SER A 115 25.70 0.55 -8.91
CA SER A 115 26.56 -0.21 -9.82
C SER A 115 27.25 0.74 -10.81
N PRO A 116 28.22 0.28 -11.63
CA PRO A 116 28.89 1.15 -12.61
C PRO A 116 27.94 1.86 -13.58
N ASP A 117 26.82 1.25 -13.94
CA ASP A 117 25.87 1.70 -14.96
C ASP A 117 24.42 1.83 -14.46
N THR A 118 24.14 1.54 -13.19
CA THR A 118 22.81 1.63 -12.60
C THR A 118 22.82 2.17 -11.18
N VAL A 119 21.70 2.75 -10.79
CA VAL A 119 21.38 3.18 -9.41
C VAL A 119 20.02 2.64 -9.05
N THR A 120 19.87 2.07 -7.85
CA THR A 120 18.56 1.68 -7.29
C THR A 120 18.14 2.70 -6.24
N ILE A 121 16.96 3.26 -6.43
CA ILE A 121 16.39 4.31 -5.60
C ILE A 121 15.17 3.74 -4.88
N GLU A 122 15.12 3.93 -3.56
CA GLU A 122 13.95 3.67 -2.72
C GLU A 122 13.19 4.98 -2.47
N VAL A 123 11.88 4.99 -2.66
CA VAL A 123 11.02 6.14 -2.33
C VAL A 123 9.73 5.69 -1.70
N THR A 124 9.29 6.47 -0.73
CA THR A 124 7.96 6.34 -0.12
C THR A 124 7.15 7.62 -0.39
N GLY A 125 5.91 7.46 -0.80
CA GLY A 125 5.03 8.59 -1.10
C GLY A 125 3.57 8.20 -1.27
N ASN A 126 2.76 9.18 -1.65
CA ASN A 126 1.45 8.95 -2.24
C ASN A 126 1.61 8.63 -3.74
N SER A 127 0.56 8.13 -4.36
CA SER A 127 0.59 7.68 -5.76
C SER A 127 0.99 8.79 -6.74
N ASP A 128 0.57 10.05 -6.51
CA ASP A 128 0.94 11.18 -7.36
C ASP A 128 2.45 11.43 -7.33
N LYS A 129 3.04 11.49 -6.13
CA LYS A 129 4.49 11.66 -5.97
C LYS A 129 5.27 10.54 -6.66
N ILE A 130 4.81 9.29 -6.51
CA ILE A 130 5.46 8.13 -7.12
C ILE A 130 5.38 8.20 -8.64
N SER A 131 4.19 8.48 -9.17
CA SER A 131 3.94 8.63 -10.61
C SER A 131 4.79 9.75 -11.22
N ASP A 132 4.86 10.90 -10.57
CA ASP A 132 5.67 12.03 -11.00
C ASP A 132 7.16 11.69 -11.05
N MET A 133 7.67 11.01 -10.02
CA MET A 133 9.05 10.57 -10.01
C MET A 133 9.37 9.59 -11.13
N LEU A 134 8.51 8.60 -11.34
CA LEU A 134 8.71 7.61 -12.41
C LEU A 134 8.72 8.26 -13.78
N ARG A 135 7.84 9.24 -14.01
CA ARG A 135 7.81 10.02 -15.26
C ARG A 135 9.10 10.80 -15.50
N VAL A 136 9.68 11.38 -14.43
CA VAL A 136 10.97 12.12 -14.54
C VAL A 136 12.14 11.16 -14.73
N LEU A 137 12.08 9.94 -14.19
CA LEU A 137 13.12 8.91 -14.34
C LEU A 137 13.05 8.15 -15.67
N GLU A 138 11.90 8.12 -16.32
CA GLU A 138 11.68 7.36 -17.57
C GLU A 138 12.72 7.66 -18.67
N PRO A 139 13.11 8.94 -18.94
CA PRO A 139 14.10 9.25 -19.98
C PRO A 139 15.52 8.66 -19.73
N PHE A 140 15.88 8.37 -18.48
CA PHE A 140 17.15 7.75 -18.13
C PHE A 140 17.16 6.26 -18.41
N GLY A 141 15.99 5.61 -18.49
CA GLY A 141 15.78 4.19 -18.72
C GLY A 141 15.62 3.41 -17.41
N ILE A 142 14.38 3.13 -17.09
CA ILE A 142 14.01 2.25 -15.97
C ILE A 142 14.31 0.80 -16.37
N ARG A 143 15.12 0.11 -15.57
CA ARG A 143 15.52 -1.29 -15.77
C ARG A 143 14.59 -2.26 -15.06
N GLU A 144 14.21 -1.89 -13.84
CA GLU A 144 13.39 -2.73 -12.98
C GLU A 144 12.62 -1.85 -12.01
N LEU A 145 11.41 -2.23 -11.70
CA LEU A 145 10.55 -1.54 -10.74
C LEU A 145 9.84 -2.59 -9.88
N VAL A 146 9.87 -2.40 -8.57
CA VAL A 146 8.99 -3.08 -7.65
C VAL A 146 8.24 -2.05 -6.81
N GLN A 147 6.95 -2.26 -6.63
CA GLN A 147 6.06 -1.36 -5.92
C GLN A 147 5.25 -2.16 -4.91
N SER A 148 5.21 -1.68 -3.67
CA SER A 148 4.33 -2.26 -2.65
C SER A 148 2.86 -1.96 -2.97
N GLY A 149 1.95 -2.66 -2.32
CA GLY A 149 0.59 -2.16 -2.22
C GLY A 149 0.53 -0.87 -1.39
N ILE A 150 -0.56 -0.13 -1.57
CA ILE A 150 -0.86 1.06 -0.78
C ILE A 150 -1.23 0.63 0.64
N VAL A 151 -0.55 1.19 1.65
CA VAL A 151 -0.98 1.12 3.04
C VAL A 151 -1.67 2.43 3.41
N ALA A 152 -2.81 2.35 4.11
CA ALA A 152 -3.59 3.52 4.47
C ALA A 152 -4.22 3.41 5.85
N ILE A 153 -4.28 4.54 6.55
CA ILE A 153 -5.00 4.71 7.81
C ILE A 153 -5.89 5.95 7.73
N SER A 154 -6.98 5.97 8.48
CA SER A 154 -7.85 7.15 8.60
C SER A 154 -7.11 8.33 9.20
N ARG A 155 -7.47 9.54 8.78
CA ARG A 155 -6.96 10.77 9.40
C ARG A 155 -7.65 11.05 10.74
N GLY A 156 -6.97 11.79 11.59
CA GLY A 156 -7.46 12.21 12.89
C GLY A 156 -7.37 11.14 13.96
N SER A 157 -8.14 11.31 15.04
CA SER A 157 -8.07 10.46 16.23
C SER A 157 -8.83 9.15 16.11
N ARG A 158 -9.67 8.97 15.10
CA ARG A 158 -10.47 7.76 14.92
C ARG A 158 -9.62 6.61 14.39
N SER A 159 -9.68 5.47 15.07
CA SER A 159 -9.04 4.22 14.64
C SER A 159 -10.10 3.23 14.13
N VAL A 160 -9.72 2.42 13.16
CA VAL A 160 -10.57 1.33 12.64
C VAL A 160 -10.81 0.28 13.71
N SER A 161 -9.85 0.06 14.62
CA SER A 161 -9.90 -0.94 15.70
C SER A 161 -10.66 -0.48 16.95
N GLU A 162 -10.75 0.82 17.21
CA GLU A 162 -11.11 1.42 18.51
C GLU A 162 -12.49 0.99 19.09
N ARG A 163 -13.44 0.57 18.27
CA ARG A 163 -14.76 0.09 18.72
C ARG A 163 -14.94 -1.43 18.70
N THR A 164 -13.97 -2.14 18.18
CA THR A 164 -14.11 -3.56 17.84
C THR A 164 -13.13 -4.43 18.62
N LEU A 165 -11.98 -3.88 18.98
CA LEU A 165 -10.89 -4.60 19.63
C LEU A 165 -10.54 -3.95 20.97
N LYS A 166 -10.03 -4.76 21.91
CA LYS A 166 -9.55 -4.24 23.20
C LYS A 166 -8.29 -3.39 22.96
N PRO A 167 -8.09 -2.28 23.71
CA PRO A 167 -6.86 -1.51 23.63
C PRO A 167 -5.65 -2.37 23.96
N VAL A 168 -4.63 -2.31 23.12
CA VAL A 168 -3.33 -2.97 23.37
C VAL A 168 -2.34 -1.90 23.80
N SER A 169 -1.66 -2.14 24.91
CA SER A 169 -0.48 -1.37 25.28
C SER A 169 0.70 -1.88 24.45
N VAL A 170 1.10 -1.12 23.43
CA VAL A 170 2.33 -1.42 22.70
C VAL A 170 3.51 -1.18 23.64
N PRO A 171 4.36 -2.18 23.94
CA PRO A 171 5.57 -1.93 24.69
C PRO A 171 6.48 -1.01 23.86
N VAL A 172 6.70 0.19 24.38
CA VAL A 172 7.69 1.10 23.81
C VAL A 172 9.05 0.50 24.14
N THR A 173 9.66 -0.19 23.17
CA THR A 173 11.05 -0.60 23.29
C THR A 173 11.90 0.67 23.29
N PRO A 174 12.61 0.99 24.37
CA PRO A 174 13.50 2.15 24.37
C PRO A 174 14.54 1.97 23.26
N ALA A 175 14.72 3.01 22.47
CA ALA A 175 15.80 3.05 21.49
C ALA A 175 17.15 2.89 22.24
N VAL A 176 17.93 1.89 21.86
CA VAL A 176 19.32 1.66 22.31
C VAL A 176 20.22 2.61 21.56
#